data_3a0eab67e4895c8b8c04b8c39b77412d
#
_entry.id   3a0eab67e4895c8b8c04b8c39b77412d
#
_cell.length_a   1.000
_cell.length_b   1.000
_cell.length_c   1.000
_cell.angle_alpha   90.00
_cell.angle_beta   90.00
_cell.angle_gamma   90.00
#
_symmetry.space_group_name_H-M   'P 1'
#
loop_
_entity.id
_entity.type
_entity.pdbx_description
1 polymer ?
#
loop_
_entity_poly.entity_id
_entity_poly.type
_entity_poly.pdbx_seq_one_letter_code
_entity_poly.pdbx_strand_id
1 'polypeptide(L)'
;MDRVVHFEMPYDNRARMAKFYKSVFGWQTQMLGKEMGNYVTATTTETDKTGPKKPGAINGGFFPKKPDWPAQYPSIVIAVNDIKKSMKKVKDAGGKVLGEPMEIPDVGHYVSFIDPEGNRVSMLQPIPHNWHAPQTKKRKQVRSHRDVRSKSRSSRKTV
;
A
#
# COMPACT_ATOMS: atom_id res chain seq x y z
N MET A 1 5.15 -0.62 -13.12
CA MET A 1 3.84 -1.26 -12.91
C MET A 1 3.21 -0.66 -11.66
N ASP A 2 1.96 -0.27 -11.76
CA ASP A 2 1.15 0.22 -10.65
C ASP A 2 0.67 -0.99 -9.82
N ARG A 3 0.84 -0.92 -8.50
CA ARG A 3 0.61 -2.08 -7.63
C ARG A 3 -0.67 -1.93 -6.82
N VAL A 4 -1.30 -3.06 -6.46
CA VAL A 4 -2.37 -3.07 -5.47
C VAL A 4 -1.79 -2.79 -4.10
N VAL A 5 -2.38 -1.85 -3.37
CA VAL A 5 -1.87 -1.40 -2.07
C VAL A 5 -2.91 -1.47 -0.95
N HIS A 6 -4.18 -1.63 -1.30
CA HIS A 6 -5.27 -1.59 -0.35
C HIS A 6 -6.47 -2.38 -0.88
N PHE A 7 -7.31 -2.91 0.00
CA PHE A 7 -8.62 -3.45 -0.36
C PHE A 7 -9.72 -2.61 0.27
N GLU A 8 -10.89 -2.63 -0.34
CA GLU A 8 -12.09 -1.97 0.18
C GLU A 8 -13.27 -2.92 0.14
N MET A 9 -14.06 -2.97 1.20
CA MET A 9 -15.27 -3.78 1.29
C MET A 9 -16.44 -2.94 1.84
N PRO A 10 -17.67 -3.14 1.31
CA PRO A 10 -18.84 -2.44 1.82
C PRO A 10 -19.33 -3.04 3.14
N TYR A 11 -19.96 -2.22 3.99
CA TYR A 11 -20.68 -2.68 5.18
C TYR A 11 -22.06 -2.03 5.30
N ASP A 12 -23.00 -2.77 5.91
CA ASP A 12 -24.29 -2.23 6.38
C ASP A 12 -24.23 -1.88 7.88
N ASN A 13 -23.56 -2.73 8.67
CA ASN A 13 -23.38 -2.53 10.11
C ASN A 13 -21.91 -2.64 10.49
N ARG A 14 -21.28 -1.52 10.79
CA ARG A 14 -19.83 -1.44 11.06
C ARG A 14 -19.40 -2.21 12.31
N ALA A 15 -20.24 -2.24 13.35
CA ALA A 15 -19.89 -2.94 14.59
C ALA A 15 -19.91 -4.46 14.40
N ARG A 16 -20.93 -4.97 13.71
CA ARG A 16 -21.05 -6.40 13.36
C ARG A 16 -19.89 -6.83 12.47
N MET A 17 -19.59 -6.06 11.44
CA MET A 17 -18.47 -6.30 10.52
C MET A 17 -17.14 -6.33 11.26
N ALA A 18 -16.82 -5.30 12.06
CA ALA A 18 -15.57 -5.22 12.81
C ALA A 18 -15.41 -6.38 13.81
N LYS A 19 -16.48 -6.73 14.54
CA LYS A 19 -16.50 -7.87 15.46
C LYS A 19 -16.18 -9.17 14.72
N PHE A 20 -16.77 -9.41 13.56
CA PHE A 20 -16.55 -10.61 12.76
C PHE A 20 -15.06 -10.75 12.38
N TYR A 21 -14.48 -9.76 11.70
CA TYR A 21 -13.10 -9.85 11.23
C TYR A 21 -12.08 -9.89 12.37
N LYS A 22 -12.37 -9.22 13.49
CA LYS A 22 -11.53 -9.32 14.68
C LYS A 22 -11.57 -10.72 15.29
N SER A 23 -12.77 -11.33 15.44
CA SER A 23 -12.91 -12.62 16.12
C SER A 23 -12.40 -13.79 15.29
N VAL A 24 -12.56 -13.74 13.96
CA VAL A 24 -12.19 -14.83 13.06
C VAL A 24 -10.74 -14.76 12.60
N PHE A 25 -10.27 -13.56 12.27
CA PHE A 25 -8.97 -13.36 11.61
C PHE A 25 -7.98 -12.53 12.45
N GLY A 26 -8.39 -12.03 13.61
CA GLY A 26 -7.54 -11.21 14.46
C GLY A 26 -7.27 -9.79 13.91
N TRP A 27 -8.01 -9.33 12.89
CA TRP A 27 -7.81 -8.03 12.31
C TRP A 27 -8.09 -6.92 13.30
N GLN A 28 -7.25 -5.87 13.26
CA GLN A 28 -7.49 -4.66 14.04
C GLN A 28 -8.26 -3.66 13.19
N THR A 29 -9.31 -3.07 13.77
CA THR A 29 -10.15 -2.10 13.06
C THR A 29 -10.22 -0.80 13.85
N GLN A 30 -10.20 0.34 13.15
CA GLN A 30 -10.43 1.66 13.70
C GLN A 30 -11.61 2.30 12.98
N MET A 31 -12.62 2.68 13.76
CA MET A 31 -13.81 3.36 13.25
C MET A 31 -13.54 4.86 13.16
N LEU A 32 -13.51 5.39 11.94
CA LEU A 32 -13.39 6.82 11.70
C LEU A 32 -14.77 7.50 11.79
N GLY A 33 -14.77 8.80 12.00
CA GLY A 33 -15.97 9.58 12.17
C GLY A 33 -16.65 10.00 10.85
N LYS A 34 -17.66 10.85 10.97
CA LYS A 34 -18.44 11.36 9.83
C LYS A 34 -17.58 12.18 8.87
N GLU A 35 -16.59 12.88 9.37
CA GLU A 35 -15.60 13.67 8.63
C GLU A 35 -14.79 12.84 7.64
N MET A 36 -14.62 11.54 7.95
CA MET A 36 -13.98 10.54 7.08
C MET A 36 -15.00 9.56 6.48
N GLY A 37 -16.26 10.02 6.29
CA GLY A 37 -17.31 9.22 5.67
C GLY A 37 -17.70 7.95 6.45
N ASN A 38 -17.48 7.90 7.76
CA ASN A 38 -17.66 6.72 8.61
C ASN A 38 -16.85 5.50 8.15
N TYR A 39 -15.73 5.71 7.48
CA TYR A 39 -14.84 4.64 7.03
C TYR A 39 -14.29 3.86 8.23
N VAL A 40 -13.99 2.59 8.04
CA VAL A 40 -13.35 1.74 9.05
C VAL A 40 -12.05 1.20 8.47
N THR A 41 -10.91 1.57 9.04
CA THR A 41 -9.64 0.98 8.62
C THR A 41 -9.49 -0.46 9.11
N ALA A 42 -8.80 -1.28 8.35
CA ALA A 42 -8.50 -2.67 8.69
C ALA A 42 -6.99 -2.93 8.57
N THR A 43 -6.36 -3.19 9.71
CA THR A 43 -4.97 -3.63 9.77
C THR A 43 -4.96 -5.16 9.84
N THR A 44 -4.48 -5.80 8.79
CA THR A 44 -4.50 -7.26 8.63
C THR A 44 -3.18 -7.91 9.01
N THR A 45 -2.13 -7.13 9.16
CA THR A 45 -0.77 -7.58 9.44
C THR A 45 -0.01 -6.54 10.26
N GLU A 46 1.10 -6.94 10.84
CA GLU A 46 2.00 -6.00 11.51
C GLU A 46 2.42 -4.88 10.54
N THR A 47 2.21 -3.64 10.97
CA THR A 47 2.33 -2.44 10.13
C THR A 47 3.09 -1.36 10.89
N ASP A 48 3.96 -0.63 10.22
CA ASP A 48 4.62 0.58 10.74
C ASP A 48 4.35 1.78 9.80
N LYS A 49 5.06 2.88 10.03
CA LYS A 49 4.93 4.10 9.22
C LYS A 49 5.26 3.93 7.73
N THR A 50 5.89 2.81 7.36
CA THR A 50 6.24 2.51 5.96
C THR A 50 5.24 1.55 5.29
N GLY A 51 4.29 1.02 6.06
CA GLY A 51 3.25 0.10 5.59
C GLY A 51 3.36 -1.30 6.20
N PRO A 52 2.70 -2.30 5.62
CA PRO A 52 2.79 -3.70 6.03
C PRO A 52 4.23 -4.22 6.03
N LYS A 53 4.66 -4.81 7.14
CA LYS A 53 6.01 -5.38 7.27
C LYS A 53 6.18 -6.69 6.52
N LYS A 54 5.12 -7.46 6.38
CA LYS A 54 5.15 -8.75 5.70
C LYS A 54 5.01 -8.54 4.18
N PRO A 55 5.97 -8.99 3.36
CA PRO A 55 5.88 -8.89 1.91
C PRO A 55 4.60 -9.53 1.36
N GLY A 56 3.91 -8.83 0.45
CA GLY A 56 2.67 -9.29 -0.16
C GLY A 56 1.41 -9.07 0.69
N ALA A 57 1.55 -8.69 1.96
CA ALA A 57 0.39 -8.33 2.77
C ALA A 57 -0.10 -6.93 2.44
N ILE A 58 -1.40 -6.73 2.46
CA ILE A 58 -2.05 -5.42 2.28
C ILE A 58 -3.03 -5.17 3.40
N ASN A 59 -3.09 -3.94 3.88
CA ASN A 59 -4.16 -3.47 4.74
C ASN A 59 -5.35 -3.00 3.89
N GLY A 60 -6.46 -2.71 4.53
CA GLY A 60 -7.65 -2.29 3.82
C GLY A 60 -8.60 -1.50 4.68
N GLY A 61 -9.85 -1.49 4.25
CA GLY A 61 -10.90 -0.85 5.02
C GLY A 61 -12.29 -1.18 4.52
N PHE A 62 -13.24 -0.57 5.21
CA PHE A 62 -14.65 -0.79 4.95
C PHE A 62 -15.37 0.55 4.83
N PHE A 63 -16.21 0.66 3.83
CA PHE A 63 -17.03 1.84 3.59
C PHE A 63 -18.52 1.53 3.80
N PRO A 64 -19.33 2.49 4.26
CA PRO A 64 -20.77 2.28 4.37
C PRO A 64 -21.39 2.16 2.98
N LYS A 65 -22.30 1.21 2.77
CA LYS A 65 -23.10 1.14 1.55
C LYS A 65 -23.91 2.42 1.38
N LYS A 66 -24.05 2.87 0.14
CA LYS A 66 -24.84 4.05 -0.24
C LYS A 66 -25.78 3.67 -1.38
N PRO A 67 -27.07 4.05 -1.32
CA PRO A 67 -28.07 3.66 -2.31
C PRO A 67 -27.68 3.97 -3.76
N ASP A 68 -27.00 5.12 -3.96
CA ASP A 68 -26.72 5.65 -5.30
C ASP A 68 -25.33 5.27 -5.85
N TRP A 69 -24.59 4.42 -5.14
CA TRP A 69 -23.26 4.02 -5.61
C TRP A 69 -23.30 2.72 -6.42
N PRO A 70 -22.72 2.72 -7.62
CA PRO A 70 -22.67 1.51 -8.42
C PRO A 70 -21.65 0.50 -7.86
N ALA A 71 -21.89 -0.79 -8.13
CA ALA A 71 -20.94 -1.89 -7.92
C ALA A 71 -20.27 -1.90 -6.53
N GLN A 72 -21.07 -1.94 -5.47
CA GLN A 72 -20.58 -1.96 -4.08
C GLN A 72 -20.25 -3.38 -3.64
N TYR A 73 -19.16 -3.91 -4.17
CA TYR A 73 -18.58 -5.22 -3.85
C TYR A 73 -17.17 -5.03 -3.29
N PRO A 74 -16.53 -6.08 -2.76
CA PRO A 74 -15.10 -6.03 -2.45
C PRO A 74 -14.29 -5.56 -3.65
N SER A 75 -13.43 -4.61 -3.45
CA SER A 75 -12.62 -3.99 -4.50
C SER A 75 -11.18 -3.76 -4.05
N ILE A 76 -10.34 -3.35 -4.96
CA ILE A 76 -8.93 -3.06 -4.72
C ILE A 76 -8.62 -1.60 -5.00
N VAL A 77 -7.53 -1.12 -4.42
CA VAL A 77 -6.95 0.20 -4.69
C VAL A 77 -5.57 0.02 -5.29
N ILE A 78 -5.34 0.68 -6.43
CA ILE A 78 -4.09 0.65 -7.18
C ILE A 78 -3.34 1.96 -6.92
N ALA A 79 -2.09 1.87 -6.46
CA ALA A 79 -1.25 3.06 -6.32
C ALA A 79 -0.76 3.51 -7.70
N VAL A 80 -0.89 4.80 -7.97
CA VAL A 80 -0.46 5.45 -9.22
C VAL A 80 0.43 6.64 -8.93
N ASN A 81 1.36 6.95 -9.84
CA ASN A 81 2.26 8.10 -9.68
C ASN A 81 1.60 9.44 -10.04
N ASP A 82 0.61 9.41 -10.95
CA ASP A 82 -0.09 10.60 -11.43
C ASP A 82 -1.56 10.20 -11.69
N ILE A 83 -2.44 10.66 -10.82
CA ILE A 83 -3.85 10.27 -10.86
C ILE A 83 -4.56 10.82 -12.10
N LYS A 84 -4.23 12.03 -12.53
CA LYS A 84 -4.87 12.65 -13.70
C LYS A 84 -4.48 11.93 -14.99
N LYS A 85 -3.20 11.59 -15.16
CA LYS A 85 -2.74 10.77 -16.29
C LYS A 85 -3.36 9.38 -16.27
N SER A 86 -3.48 8.77 -15.09
CA SER A 86 -4.10 7.46 -14.94
C SER A 86 -5.59 7.49 -15.25
N MET A 87 -6.32 8.54 -14.83
CA MET A 87 -7.73 8.75 -15.21
C MET A 87 -7.89 8.83 -16.73
N LYS A 88 -6.99 9.55 -17.43
CA LYS A 88 -7.01 9.60 -18.88
C LYS A 88 -6.80 8.21 -19.49
N LYS A 89 -5.80 7.46 -19.03
CA LYS A 89 -5.54 6.09 -19.52
C LYS A 89 -6.74 5.16 -19.30
N VAL A 90 -7.42 5.25 -18.16
CA VAL A 90 -8.64 4.47 -17.89
C VAL A 90 -9.72 4.79 -18.92
N LYS A 91 -9.97 6.07 -19.18
CA LYS A 91 -10.95 6.50 -20.20
C LYS A 91 -10.57 6.04 -21.61
N ASP A 92 -9.30 6.21 -21.98
CA ASP A 92 -8.78 5.81 -23.30
C ASP A 92 -8.87 4.28 -23.51
N ALA A 93 -8.82 3.50 -22.43
CA ALA A 93 -8.93 2.04 -22.44
C ALA A 93 -10.38 1.51 -22.26
N GLY A 94 -11.39 2.38 -22.34
CA GLY A 94 -12.81 1.98 -22.27
C GLY A 94 -13.39 1.91 -20.84
N GLY A 95 -12.65 2.29 -19.81
CA GLY A 95 -13.17 2.40 -18.45
C GLY A 95 -13.89 3.71 -18.19
N LYS A 96 -14.72 3.74 -17.15
CA LYS A 96 -15.49 4.93 -16.75
C LYS A 96 -15.02 5.45 -15.41
N VAL A 97 -14.37 6.63 -15.38
CA VAL A 97 -13.98 7.30 -14.11
C VAL A 97 -15.21 7.86 -13.42
N LEU A 98 -15.29 7.67 -12.10
CA LEU A 98 -16.40 8.08 -11.26
C LEU A 98 -16.07 9.40 -10.50
N GLY A 99 -16.28 10.53 -11.18
CA GLY A 99 -16.08 11.87 -10.62
C GLY A 99 -14.65 12.38 -10.70
N GLU A 100 -14.35 13.37 -9.87
CA GLU A 100 -13.02 13.99 -9.76
C GLU A 100 -12.21 13.37 -8.61
N PRO A 101 -10.87 13.48 -8.64
CA PRO A 101 -10.04 13.04 -7.54
C PRO A 101 -10.38 13.75 -6.24
N MET A 102 -10.58 12.98 -5.19
CA MET A 102 -10.82 13.46 -3.83
C MET A 102 -9.51 13.42 -3.06
N GLU A 103 -9.19 14.49 -2.35
CA GLU A 103 -8.08 14.50 -1.41
C GLU A 103 -8.47 13.78 -0.13
N ILE A 104 -7.64 12.83 0.30
CA ILE A 104 -7.71 12.20 1.61
C ILE A 104 -6.54 12.73 2.42
N PRO A 105 -6.78 13.50 3.51
CA PRO A 105 -5.72 14.07 4.35
C PRO A 105 -4.69 13.02 4.77
N ASP A 106 -3.42 13.38 4.69
CA ASP A 106 -2.27 12.53 5.03
C ASP A 106 -2.13 11.21 4.24
N VAL A 107 -2.99 10.98 3.25
CA VAL A 107 -2.99 9.77 2.42
C VAL A 107 -2.66 10.10 0.95
N GLY A 108 -3.43 10.99 0.32
CA GLY A 108 -3.22 11.34 -1.09
C GLY A 108 -4.51 11.63 -1.85
N HIS A 109 -4.43 11.59 -3.17
CA HIS A 109 -5.59 11.79 -4.05
C HIS A 109 -6.17 10.45 -4.48
N TYR A 110 -7.47 10.31 -4.36
CA TYR A 110 -8.21 9.07 -4.58
C TYR A 110 -9.34 9.28 -5.59
N VAL A 111 -9.55 8.31 -6.48
CA VAL A 111 -10.70 8.27 -7.39
C VAL A 111 -11.06 6.83 -7.73
N SER A 112 -12.36 6.55 -7.85
CA SER A 112 -12.84 5.25 -8.34
C SER A 112 -13.14 5.29 -9.84
N PHE A 113 -13.15 4.11 -10.45
CA PHE A 113 -13.57 3.91 -11.84
C PHE A 113 -14.26 2.55 -11.99
N ILE A 114 -15.00 2.39 -13.08
CA ILE A 114 -15.54 1.10 -13.53
C ILE A 114 -14.67 0.64 -14.70
N ASP A 115 -14.19 -0.58 -14.64
CA ASP A 115 -13.46 -1.21 -15.73
C ASP A 115 -14.43 -1.68 -16.85
N PRO A 116 -13.95 -2.14 -18.03
CA PRO A 116 -14.80 -2.61 -19.11
C PRO A 116 -15.70 -3.81 -18.75
N GLU A 117 -15.36 -4.57 -17.70
CA GLU A 117 -16.15 -5.72 -17.20
C GLU A 117 -17.16 -5.33 -16.11
N GLY A 118 -17.25 -4.03 -15.76
CA GLY A 118 -18.19 -3.52 -14.76
C GLY A 118 -17.67 -3.58 -13.33
N ASN A 119 -16.42 -3.94 -13.10
CA ASN A 119 -15.82 -3.94 -11.76
C ASN A 119 -15.52 -2.53 -11.30
N ARG A 120 -15.90 -2.19 -10.07
CA ARG A 120 -15.45 -0.96 -9.43
C ARG A 120 -14.07 -1.17 -8.82
N VAL A 121 -13.12 -0.36 -9.25
CA VAL A 121 -11.74 -0.33 -8.77
C VAL A 121 -11.37 1.10 -8.43
N SER A 122 -10.38 1.31 -7.57
CA SER A 122 -9.96 2.64 -7.19
C SER A 122 -8.47 2.87 -7.46
N MET A 123 -8.11 4.13 -7.67
CA MET A 123 -6.73 4.59 -7.79
C MET A 123 -6.40 5.56 -6.66
N LEU A 124 -5.18 5.45 -6.16
CA LEU A 124 -4.62 6.34 -5.16
C LEU A 124 -3.26 6.86 -5.65
N GLN A 125 -3.13 8.19 -5.72
CA GLN A 125 -1.83 8.84 -5.81
C GLN A 125 -1.41 9.22 -4.40
N PRO A 126 -0.49 8.47 -3.76
CA PRO A 126 -0.09 8.76 -2.38
C PRO A 126 0.74 10.04 -2.31
N ILE A 127 0.69 10.73 -1.17
CA ILE A 127 1.64 11.81 -0.90
C ILE A 127 3.05 11.23 -0.71
N PRO A 128 4.12 11.95 -1.12
CA PRO A 128 5.49 11.42 -1.16
C PRO A 128 6.04 10.86 0.14
N HIS A 129 5.50 11.24 1.30
CA HIS A 129 6.01 10.87 2.61
C HIS A 129 5.55 9.50 3.12
N ASN A 130 4.49 8.92 2.54
CA ASN A 130 3.83 7.73 3.11
C ASN A 130 4.08 6.42 2.36
N TRP A 131 4.76 6.46 1.19
CA TRP A 131 4.94 5.26 0.35
C TRP A 131 6.37 5.07 -0.14
N HIS A 132 7.37 5.36 0.70
CA HIS A 132 8.72 4.98 0.34
C HIS A 132 8.84 3.46 0.30
N ALA A 133 9.08 2.93 -0.90
CA ALA A 133 9.64 1.59 -1.04
C ALA A 133 10.86 1.48 -0.09
N PRO A 134 11.11 0.34 0.57
CA PRO A 134 12.30 0.17 1.38
C PRO A 134 13.50 0.57 0.53
N GLN A 135 14.22 1.62 0.94
CA GLN A 135 15.50 1.94 0.33
C GLN A 135 16.38 0.73 0.61
N THR A 136 16.69 -0.04 -0.42
CA THR A 136 17.71 -1.08 -0.34
C THR A 136 18.97 -0.38 0.13
N LYS A 137 19.34 -0.58 1.40
CA LYS A 137 20.63 -0.13 1.93
C LYS A 137 21.68 -0.71 1.00
N LYS A 138 22.33 0.14 0.19
CA LYS A 138 23.51 -0.24 -0.55
C LYS A 138 24.47 -0.86 0.46
N ARG A 139 24.67 -2.17 0.39
CA ARG A 139 25.69 -2.87 1.16
C ARG A 139 27.01 -2.15 0.87
N LYS A 140 27.51 -1.40 1.85
CA LYS A 140 28.90 -0.91 1.81
C LYS A 140 29.76 -2.19 1.69
N GLN A 141 30.37 -2.32 0.54
CA GLN A 141 31.38 -3.36 0.29
C GLN A 141 32.54 -3.06 1.24
N VAL A 142 32.59 -3.79 2.34
CA VAL A 142 33.74 -3.78 3.24
C VAL A 142 34.88 -4.42 2.45
N ARG A 143 35.74 -3.57 1.90
CA ARG A 143 37.04 -4.01 1.38
C ARG A 143 37.82 -4.60 2.55
N SER A 144 37.94 -5.90 2.57
CA SER A 144 38.86 -6.58 3.48
C SER A 144 40.27 -6.18 3.09
N HIS A 145 40.90 -5.37 3.93
CA HIS A 145 42.35 -5.20 3.90
C HIS A 145 42.97 -6.48 4.43
N ARG A 146 43.21 -7.45 3.53
CA ARG A 146 44.24 -8.45 3.70
C ARG A 146 45.40 -7.96 2.90
N ASP A 147 46.27 -7.23 3.55
CA ASP A 147 47.58 -6.93 3.00
C ASP A 147 48.64 -7.19 4.02
N VAL A 148 49.56 -8.04 3.56
CA VAL A 148 50.99 -8.00 3.78
C VAL A 148 51.51 -8.26 5.20
N ARG A 149 51.79 -9.51 5.48
CA ARG A 149 52.99 -9.86 6.28
C ARG A 149 53.59 -11.18 5.80
N SER A 150 54.41 -11.06 4.76
CA SER A 150 55.42 -12.05 4.49
C SER A 150 56.64 -11.34 3.84
N LYS A 151 57.51 -10.83 4.66
CA LYS A 151 58.95 -10.67 4.28
C LYS A 151 59.73 -10.44 5.56
N SER A 152 60.74 -11.20 5.66
CA SER A 152 61.94 -11.12 6.49
C SER A 152 62.09 -12.16 7.59
N ARG A 153 62.76 -13.19 7.23
CA ARG A 153 63.92 -13.62 8.03
C ARG A 153 64.89 -14.39 7.14
N SER A 154 65.78 -13.59 6.67
CA SER A 154 67.06 -13.97 6.09
C SER A 154 68.04 -14.37 7.20
N SER A 155 68.90 -15.29 6.86
CA SER A 155 70.29 -15.38 7.28
C SER A 155 70.69 -15.60 8.75
N ARG A 156 71.29 -16.70 9.03
CA ARG A 156 72.64 -16.83 9.64
C ARG A 156 72.93 -18.30 9.81
N LYS A 157 73.98 -18.78 9.04
CA LYS A 157 75.39 -19.08 9.48
C LYS A 157 75.43 -20.21 10.50
N THR A 158 76.21 -21.21 10.37
CA THR A 158 77.65 -21.41 10.20
C THR A 158 77.91 -22.85 10.61
N VAL A 159 78.75 -23.41 10.01
CA VAL A 159 79.99 -24.19 10.08
C VAL A 159 79.88 -25.53 9.42
#